data_44ade1df67c0a47d045602a11f26270d
#
_entry.id   44ade1df67c0a47d045602a11f26270d
#
_cell.length_a   1.000
_cell.length_b   1.000
_cell.length_c   1.000
_cell.angle_alpha   90.00
_cell.angle_beta   90.00
_cell.angle_gamma   90.00
#
_symmetry.space_group_name_H-M   'P 1'
#
loop_
_entity.id
_entity.type
_entity.pdbx_description
1 polymer ?
#
loop_
_entity_poly.entity_id
_entity_poly.type
_entity_poly.pdbx_seq_one_letter_code
_entity_poly.pdbx_strand_id
1 'polypeptide(L)'
;ATLAAAGAAPAQGTTVVWPENSVPASAHARIAAFASDNGVNIVYHTAEADGGAVYKKTVVIDASTGREALSNYKKHLAPDEEVGEPRDTSNTADLSGHRATSYICYDLHYPDAVERLRGAQVAYVPLDDAAYGYLQKQFHAADIALHAAQAGTAIVVAATDGPTMAVNSNGVVVE
;
A
#
# COMPACT_ATOMS: atom_id res chain seq x y z
N ALA A 1 -3.49 0.92 15.86
CA ALA A 1 -3.90 -0.35 16.46
C ALA A 1 -2.76 -1.34 16.27
N THR A 2 -2.30 -1.98 17.34
CA THR A 2 -1.28 -3.03 17.26
C THR A 2 -1.95 -4.34 16.87
N LEU A 3 -1.28 -5.20 16.08
CA LEU A 3 -1.74 -6.56 15.75
C LEU A 3 -2.20 -7.36 16.99
N ALA A 4 -1.66 -7.07 18.17
CA ALA A 4 -2.09 -7.64 19.45
C ALA A 4 -3.57 -7.31 19.80
N ALA A 5 -4.17 -6.29 19.20
CA ALA A 5 -5.58 -5.94 19.43
C ALA A 5 -6.56 -6.78 18.60
N ALA A 6 -6.10 -7.53 17.62
CA ALA A 6 -6.95 -8.34 16.72
C ALA A 6 -7.29 -9.75 17.26
N GLY A 7 -6.80 -10.13 18.43
CA GLY A 7 -7.23 -11.33 19.16
C GLY A 7 -6.78 -12.70 18.61
N ALA A 8 -6.22 -12.78 17.40
CA ALA A 8 -5.63 -14.00 16.85
C ALA A 8 -4.35 -13.65 16.08
N ALA A 9 -3.30 -14.45 16.24
CA ALA A 9 -2.11 -14.31 15.41
C ALA A 9 -2.48 -14.58 13.95
N PRO A 10 -2.05 -13.73 13.01
CA PRO A 10 -2.29 -13.99 11.59
C PRO A 10 -1.59 -15.29 11.15
N ALA A 11 -2.19 -16.01 10.22
CA ALA A 11 -1.59 -17.21 9.66
C ALA A 11 -0.24 -16.87 8.98
N GLN A 12 0.68 -17.81 8.94
CA GLN A 12 1.96 -17.63 8.23
C GLN A 12 1.71 -17.28 6.75
N GLY A 13 2.49 -16.34 6.24
CA GLY A 13 2.36 -15.85 4.88
C GLY A 13 1.23 -14.84 4.67
N THR A 14 0.44 -14.53 5.71
CA THR A 14 -0.54 -13.43 5.66
C THR A 14 0.15 -12.12 5.38
N THR A 15 -0.46 -11.29 4.54
CA THR A 15 -0.01 -9.90 4.33
C THR A 15 -0.88 -8.95 5.13
N VAL A 16 -0.24 -8.12 5.95
CA VAL A 16 -0.88 -7.07 6.75
C VAL A 16 -0.56 -5.73 6.13
N VAL A 17 -1.57 -4.98 5.77
CA VAL A 17 -1.42 -3.64 5.20
C VAL A 17 -1.77 -2.61 6.27
N TRP A 18 -0.87 -1.68 6.53
CA TRP A 18 -1.11 -0.55 7.42
C TRP A 18 -1.47 0.69 6.61
N PRO A 19 -2.35 1.55 7.14
CA PRO A 19 -2.74 2.77 6.45
C PRO A 19 -1.58 3.74 6.23
N GLU A 20 -1.77 4.68 5.30
CA GLU A 20 -0.84 5.79 5.09
C GLU A 20 -0.68 6.61 6.38
N ASN A 21 0.51 7.17 6.60
CA ASN A 21 0.87 8.00 7.76
C ASN A 21 0.75 7.31 9.14
N SER A 22 0.52 5.99 9.19
CA SER A 22 0.33 5.26 10.46
C SER A 22 1.63 4.85 11.14
N VAL A 23 2.78 4.95 10.46
CA VAL A 23 4.07 4.43 10.92
C VAL A 23 5.16 5.49 10.84
N PRO A 24 5.88 5.80 11.93
CA PRO A 24 7.04 6.68 11.86
C PRO A 24 8.21 5.99 11.16
N ALA A 25 9.03 6.75 10.43
CA ALA A 25 10.20 6.25 9.69
C ALA A 25 11.18 5.47 10.59
N SER A 26 11.29 5.83 11.86
CA SER A 26 12.14 5.14 12.84
C SER A 26 11.70 3.71 13.20
N ALA A 27 10.50 3.30 12.81
CA ALA A 27 9.94 1.99 13.16
C ALA A 27 10.42 0.84 12.25
N HIS A 28 11.10 1.13 11.13
CA HIS A 28 11.48 0.12 10.12
C HIS A 28 12.11 -1.15 10.70
N ALA A 29 13.15 -1.03 11.53
CA ALA A 29 13.84 -2.19 12.09
C ALA A 29 12.93 -3.05 12.98
N ARG A 30 12.01 -2.42 13.74
CA ARG A 30 11.04 -3.13 14.58
C ARG A 30 9.98 -3.84 13.76
N ILE A 31 9.55 -3.24 12.64
CA ILE A 31 8.59 -3.84 11.71
C ILE A 31 9.22 -5.06 11.03
N ALA A 32 10.47 -4.94 10.58
CA ALA A 32 11.20 -6.02 9.94
C ALA A 32 11.37 -7.23 10.89
N ALA A 33 11.79 -6.97 12.13
CA ALA A 33 11.88 -8.01 13.15
C ALA A 33 10.51 -8.66 13.41
N PHE A 34 9.46 -7.86 13.60
CA PHE A 34 8.12 -8.37 13.85
C PHE A 34 7.60 -9.24 12.69
N ALA A 35 7.83 -8.81 11.43
CA ALA A 35 7.44 -9.57 10.24
C ALA A 35 8.07 -10.96 10.23
N SER A 36 9.38 -11.05 10.46
CA SER A 36 10.14 -12.29 10.52
C SER A 36 9.72 -13.18 11.69
N ASP A 37 9.61 -12.62 12.91
CA ASP A 37 9.29 -13.36 14.12
C ASP A 37 7.88 -13.99 14.08
N ASN A 38 6.96 -13.36 13.36
CA ASN A 38 5.56 -13.81 13.26
C ASN A 38 5.21 -14.46 11.91
N GLY A 39 6.14 -14.52 10.96
CA GLY A 39 5.90 -15.11 9.64
C GLY A 39 4.84 -14.38 8.82
N VAL A 40 4.76 -13.05 8.94
CA VAL A 40 3.77 -12.20 8.26
C VAL A 40 4.45 -11.17 7.36
N ASN A 41 3.93 -10.98 6.16
CA ASN A 41 4.34 -9.86 5.32
C ASN A 41 3.73 -8.56 5.85
N ILE A 42 4.47 -7.47 5.83
CA ILE A 42 3.95 -6.17 6.27
C ILE A 42 4.14 -5.13 5.18
N VAL A 43 3.07 -4.44 4.85
CA VAL A 43 3.06 -3.30 3.94
C VAL A 43 2.77 -2.04 4.74
N TYR A 44 3.60 -1.01 4.60
CA TYR A 44 3.40 0.27 5.27
C TYR A 44 3.94 1.43 4.43
N HIS A 45 3.46 2.62 4.73
CA HIS A 45 3.94 3.88 4.16
C HIS A 45 5.02 4.49 5.07
N THR A 46 6.04 5.07 4.47
CA THR A 46 7.07 5.84 5.16
C THR A 46 7.59 6.99 4.29
N ALA A 47 8.40 7.87 4.87
CA ALA A 47 9.10 8.92 4.17
C ALA A 47 10.60 8.66 4.18
N GLU A 48 11.28 9.02 3.09
CA GLU A 48 12.73 8.91 2.92
C GLU A 48 13.31 10.26 2.52
N ALA A 49 14.35 10.70 3.21
CA ALA A 49 15.11 11.89 2.83
C ALA A 49 16.29 11.50 1.93
N ASP A 50 16.38 12.10 0.75
CA ASP A 50 17.44 11.86 -0.21
C ASP A 50 17.78 13.17 -0.95
N GLY A 51 19.05 13.55 -0.95
CA GLY A 51 19.53 14.75 -1.66
C GLY A 51 18.89 16.08 -1.19
N GLY A 52 18.36 16.15 0.02
CA GLY A 52 17.65 17.34 0.54
C GLY A 52 16.16 17.37 0.20
N ALA A 53 15.67 16.42 -0.56
CA ALA A 53 14.26 16.18 -0.82
C ALA A 53 13.69 15.09 0.09
N VAL A 54 12.37 15.08 0.26
CA VAL A 54 11.65 14.03 0.99
C VAL A 54 10.77 13.28 -0.01
N TYR A 55 10.82 11.96 0.01
CA TYR A 55 10.03 11.10 -0.86
C TYR A 55 9.13 10.20 -0.03
N LYS A 56 7.87 10.14 -0.38
CA LYS A 56 6.91 9.20 0.23
C LYS A 56 7.01 7.86 -0.50
N LYS A 57 7.08 6.76 0.24
CA LYS A 57 7.15 5.42 -0.34
C LYS A 57 6.37 4.39 0.46
N THR A 58 5.89 3.36 -0.22
CA THR A 58 5.51 2.11 0.42
C THR A 58 6.73 1.22 0.59
N VAL A 59 6.72 0.44 1.65
CA VAL A 59 7.70 -0.62 1.90
C VAL A 59 6.93 -1.91 2.15
N VAL A 60 7.37 -2.99 1.54
CA VAL A 60 6.85 -4.33 1.76
C VAL A 60 7.96 -5.19 2.36
N ILE A 61 7.73 -5.65 3.58
CA ILE A 61 8.65 -6.59 4.26
C ILE A 61 8.17 -8.01 4.01
N ASP A 62 9.07 -8.85 3.53
CA ASP A 62 8.83 -10.27 3.33
C ASP A 62 8.91 -11.05 4.64
N ALA A 63 7.92 -11.89 4.90
CA ALA A 63 7.78 -12.69 6.11
C ALA A 63 8.95 -13.68 6.31
N SER A 64 9.47 -14.25 5.23
CA SER A 64 10.47 -15.32 5.30
C SER A 64 11.88 -14.81 5.56
N THR A 65 12.15 -13.56 5.16
CA THR A 65 13.49 -12.97 5.23
C THR A 65 13.61 -11.83 6.24
N GLY A 66 12.48 -11.23 6.64
CA GLY A 66 12.46 -9.99 7.43
C GLY A 66 13.08 -8.79 6.70
N ARG A 67 13.20 -8.86 5.37
CA ARG A 67 13.82 -7.80 4.55
C ARG A 67 12.78 -7.12 3.67
N GLU A 68 13.13 -5.91 3.24
CA GLU A 68 12.39 -5.22 2.19
C GLU A 68 12.44 -6.06 0.89
N ALA A 69 11.28 -6.54 0.46
CA ALA A 69 11.11 -7.26 -0.80
C ALA A 69 10.83 -6.30 -1.95
N LEU A 70 10.17 -5.18 -1.64
CA LEU A 70 9.66 -4.24 -2.63
C LEU A 70 9.46 -2.88 -1.97
N SER A 71 9.78 -1.81 -2.69
CA SER A 71 9.28 -0.46 -2.39
C SER A 71 8.93 0.29 -3.65
N ASN A 72 7.89 1.13 -3.57
CA ASN A 72 7.50 2.07 -4.62
C ASN A 72 7.27 3.45 -4.03
N TYR A 73 7.75 4.46 -4.75
CA TYR A 73 7.57 5.86 -4.37
C TYR A 73 6.23 6.41 -4.88
N LYS A 74 5.70 7.41 -4.18
CA LYS A 74 4.53 8.16 -4.59
C LYS A 74 4.87 9.03 -5.79
N LYS A 75 4.15 8.81 -6.89
CA LYS A 75 4.32 9.57 -8.13
C LYS A 75 3.43 10.81 -8.15
N HIS A 76 2.21 10.67 -7.68
CA HIS A 76 1.21 11.73 -7.69
C HIS A 76 0.94 12.19 -6.26
N LEU A 77 1.40 13.39 -5.93
CA LEU A 77 1.12 14.01 -4.64
C LEU A 77 -0.31 14.55 -4.61
N ALA A 78 -0.98 14.44 -3.48
CA ALA A 78 -2.29 15.03 -3.30
C ALA A 78 -2.16 16.57 -3.20
N PRO A 79 -3.20 17.34 -3.55
CA PRO A 79 -3.14 18.81 -3.57
C PRO A 79 -2.83 19.45 -2.21
N ASP A 80 -3.09 18.74 -1.12
CA ASP A 80 -2.85 19.17 0.27
C ASP A 80 -1.51 18.66 0.84
N GLU A 81 -0.74 17.92 0.05
CA GLU A 81 0.58 17.43 0.46
C GLU A 81 1.64 18.50 0.24
N GLU A 82 1.92 19.28 1.30
CA GLU A 82 2.94 20.34 1.28
C GLU A 82 4.38 19.83 1.29
N VAL A 83 4.59 18.59 1.73
CA VAL A 83 5.93 18.00 1.88
C VAL A 83 6.00 16.70 1.07
N GLY A 84 6.95 16.65 0.16
CA GLY A 84 7.24 15.50 -0.66
C GLY A 84 7.58 15.88 -2.09
N GLU A 85 8.41 15.06 -2.71
CA GLU A 85 8.71 15.16 -4.13
C GLU A 85 8.19 13.91 -4.84
N PRO A 86 7.63 14.06 -6.06
CA PRO A 86 7.19 12.90 -6.83
C PRO A 86 8.39 12.07 -7.31
N ARG A 87 8.26 10.75 -7.23
CA ARG A 87 9.25 9.83 -7.81
C ARG A 87 8.50 8.66 -8.46
N ASP A 88 8.74 8.44 -9.74
CA ASP A 88 8.09 7.35 -10.47
C ASP A 88 8.86 6.05 -10.29
N THR A 89 8.22 5.07 -9.69
CA THR A 89 8.71 3.69 -9.61
C THR A 89 7.55 2.72 -9.74
N SER A 90 7.80 1.57 -10.36
CA SER A 90 6.80 0.52 -10.55
C SER A 90 7.46 -0.85 -10.34
N ASN A 91 8.00 -1.06 -9.14
CA ASN A 91 8.64 -2.31 -8.78
C ASN A 91 7.60 -3.39 -8.44
N THR A 92 7.97 -4.63 -8.72
CA THR A 92 7.19 -5.82 -8.32
C THR A 92 8.12 -6.83 -7.65
N ALA A 93 7.57 -7.66 -6.78
CA ALA A 93 8.28 -8.78 -6.16
C ALA A 93 7.35 -9.97 -5.99
N ASP A 94 7.93 -11.17 -5.88
CA ASP A 94 7.18 -12.33 -5.46
C ASP A 94 7.05 -12.32 -3.94
N LEU A 95 5.81 -12.34 -3.46
CA LEU A 95 5.48 -12.31 -2.04
C LEU A 95 4.52 -13.46 -1.73
N SER A 96 4.96 -14.42 -0.95
CA SER A 96 4.18 -15.62 -0.61
C SER A 96 3.55 -16.34 -1.82
N GLY A 97 4.30 -16.42 -2.93
CA GLY A 97 3.86 -17.09 -4.16
C GLY A 97 3.00 -16.25 -5.11
N HIS A 98 2.85 -14.95 -4.82
CA HIS A 98 2.13 -14.02 -5.68
C HIS A 98 3.02 -12.86 -6.12
N ARG A 99 2.94 -12.48 -7.39
CA ARG A 99 3.61 -11.28 -7.88
C ARG A 99 2.85 -10.04 -7.38
N ALA A 100 3.48 -9.33 -6.46
CA ALA A 100 2.91 -8.19 -5.77
C ALA A 100 3.54 -6.86 -6.22
N THR A 101 2.78 -5.79 -6.10
CA THR A 101 3.22 -4.39 -6.18
C THR A 101 2.61 -3.56 -5.06
N SER A 102 2.97 -2.29 -4.95
CA SER A 102 2.37 -1.39 -3.97
C SER A 102 2.28 0.04 -4.50
N TYR A 103 1.27 0.78 -4.05
CA TYR A 103 1.06 2.20 -4.38
C TYR A 103 0.65 2.96 -3.14
N ILE A 104 0.51 4.29 -3.28
CA ILE A 104 0.09 5.14 -2.18
C ILE A 104 -1.10 5.99 -2.62
N CYS A 105 -2.24 5.79 -1.94
CA CYS A 105 -3.37 6.72 -1.90
C CYS A 105 -3.67 7.36 -3.26
N TYR A 106 -3.34 8.64 -3.42
CA TYR A 106 -3.66 9.51 -4.56
C TYR A 106 -3.13 9.00 -5.91
N ASP A 107 -2.12 8.14 -5.94
CA ASP A 107 -1.64 7.48 -7.17
C ASP A 107 -2.77 6.77 -7.92
N LEU A 108 -3.78 6.26 -7.20
CA LEU A 108 -4.89 5.51 -7.81
C LEU A 108 -6.03 6.40 -8.36
N HIS A 109 -5.90 7.73 -8.32
CA HIS A 109 -6.79 8.62 -9.07
C HIS A 109 -6.34 8.85 -10.52
N TYR A 110 -5.15 8.40 -10.88
CA TYR A 110 -4.58 8.67 -12.20
C TYR A 110 -4.65 7.47 -13.13
N PRO A 111 -4.96 7.68 -14.42
CA PRO A 111 -5.09 6.59 -15.40
C PRO A 111 -3.81 5.78 -15.61
N ASP A 112 -2.62 6.36 -15.35
CA ASP A 112 -1.35 5.67 -15.48
C ASP A 112 -1.15 4.60 -14.38
N ALA A 113 -1.96 4.61 -13.33
CA ALA A 113 -2.00 3.53 -12.35
C ALA A 113 -2.28 2.18 -13.00
N VAL A 114 -3.12 2.14 -14.04
CA VAL A 114 -3.45 0.90 -14.77
C VAL A 114 -2.21 0.26 -15.37
N GLU A 115 -1.35 1.04 -16.03
CA GLU A 115 -0.11 0.53 -16.63
C GLU A 115 0.89 0.06 -15.56
N ARG A 116 0.96 0.78 -14.45
CA ARG A 116 1.84 0.46 -13.33
C ARG A 116 1.38 -0.78 -12.56
N LEU A 117 0.08 -1.08 -12.54
CA LEU A 117 -0.51 -2.27 -11.92
C LEU A 117 -0.30 -3.53 -12.76
N ARG A 118 -0.20 -3.39 -14.10
CA ARG A 118 -0.11 -4.52 -15.01
C ARG A 118 1.06 -5.44 -14.70
N GLY A 119 0.80 -6.74 -14.77
CA GLY A 119 1.80 -7.77 -14.48
C GLY A 119 1.94 -8.13 -13.00
N ALA A 120 1.29 -7.40 -12.08
CA ALA A 120 1.10 -7.86 -10.72
C ALA A 120 -0.21 -8.64 -10.59
N GLN A 121 -0.26 -9.60 -9.67
CA GLN A 121 -1.48 -10.33 -9.30
C GLN A 121 -2.23 -9.60 -8.19
N VAL A 122 -1.48 -8.89 -7.33
CA VAL A 122 -2.02 -8.12 -6.22
C VAL A 122 -1.24 -6.82 -6.02
N ALA A 123 -1.97 -5.75 -5.71
CA ALA A 123 -1.40 -4.47 -5.28
C ALA A 123 -1.86 -4.14 -3.86
N TYR A 124 -0.94 -3.65 -3.03
CA TYR A 124 -1.22 -3.22 -1.66
C TYR A 124 -1.14 -1.70 -1.57
N VAL A 125 -2.14 -1.08 -0.97
CA VAL A 125 -2.31 0.38 -1.00
C VAL A 125 -2.60 0.92 0.40
N PRO A 126 -1.58 1.45 1.10
CA PRO A 126 -1.79 2.39 2.19
C PRO A 126 -2.52 3.64 1.70
N LEU A 127 -3.55 4.08 2.42
CA LEU A 127 -4.40 5.18 2.03
C LEU A 127 -4.76 6.07 3.25
N ASP A 128 -4.88 7.38 3.03
CA ASP A 128 -5.39 8.33 4.01
C ASP A 128 -6.23 9.40 3.30
N ASP A 129 -7.55 9.27 3.40
CA ASP A 129 -8.52 10.21 2.84
C ASP A 129 -9.11 11.16 3.89
N ALA A 130 -8.45 11.35 5.04
CA ALA A 130 -8.98 12.17 6.14
C ALA A 130 -9.26 13.61 5.73
N ALA A 131 -8.49 14.17 4.79
CA ALA A 131 -8.69 15.53 4.27
C ALA A 131 -9.90 15.66 3.33
N TYR A 132 -10.47 14.54 2.86
CA TYR A 132 -11.50 14.55 1.82
C TYR A 132 -12.92 14.35 2.36
N GLY A 133 -13.89 15.00 1.68
CA GLY A 133 -15.31 14.81 1.96
C GLY A 133 -15.84 13.45 1.47
N TYR A 134 -17.05 13.11 1.92
CA TYR A 134 -17.68 11.81 1.62
C TYR A 134 -17.67 11.45 0.11
N LEU A 135 -18.04 12.39 -0.76
CA LEU A 135 -18.11 12.11 -2.21
C LEU A 135 -16.74 11.78 -2.80
N GLN A 136 -15.69 12.48 -2.37
CA GLN A 136 -14.32 12.20 -2.85
C GLN A 136 -13.87 10.80 -2.44
N LYS A 137 -14.18 10.38 -1.21
CA LYS A 137 -13.90 9.00 -0.74
C LYS A 137 -14.63 7.95 -1.59
N GLN A 138 -15.87 8.23 -2.01
CA GLN A 138 -16.61 7.32 -2.91
C GLN A 138 -16.01 7.27 -4.32
N PHE A 139 -15.55 8.39 -4.84
CA PHE A 139 -14.84 8.41 -6.13
C PHE A 139 -13.52 7.64 -6.04
N HIS A 140 -12.78 7.79 -4.96
CA HIS A 140 -11.54 7.04 -4.77
C HIS A 140 -11.80 5.53 -4.73
N ALA A 141 -12.83 5.08 -4.01
CA ALA A 141 -13.23 3.68 -4.02
C ALA A 141 -13.62 3.18 -5.44
N ALA A 142 -14.32 4.02 -6.22
CA ALA A 142 -14.71 3.68 -7.58
C ALA A 142 -13.50 3.61 -8.53
N ASP A 143 -12.55 4.52 -8.42
CA ASP A 143 -11.31 4.51 -9.21
C ASP A 143 -10.49 3.26 -8.92
N ILE A 144 -10.37 2.86 -7.64
CA ILE A 144 -9.68 1.63 -7.23
C ILE A 144 -10.33 0.40 -7.89
N ALA A 145 -11.65 0.30 -7.84
CA ALA A 145 -12.37 -0.81 -8.45
C ALA A 145 -12.23 -0.84 -9.98
N LEU A 146 -12.30 0.31 -10.61
CA LEU A 146 -12.12 0.46 -12.06
C LEU A 146 -10.70 0.06 -12.49
N HIS A 147 -9.68 0.55 -11.78
CA HIS A 147 -8.29 0.24 -12.10
C HIS A 147 -7.94 -1.23 -11.87
N ALA A 148 -8.50 -1.85 -10.82
CA ALA A 148 -8.38 -3.29 -10.59
C ALA A 148 -8.87 -4.09 -11.81
N ALA A 149 -10.07 -3.75 -12.33
CA ALA A 149 -10.64 -4.40 -13.50
C ALA A 149 -9.83 -4.15 -14.79
N GLN A 150 -9.40 -2.91 -15.00
CA GLN A 150 -8.66 -2.53 -16.22
C GLN A 150 -7.25 -3.15 -16.26
N ALA A 151 -6.60 -3.28 -15.11
CA ALA A 151 -5.27 -3.87 -15.00
C ALA A 151 -5.30 -5.41 -14.90
N GLY A 152 -6.44 -5.99 -14.51
CA GLY A 152 -6.55 -7.40 -14.17
C GLY A 152 -5.82 -7.77 -12.88
N THR A 153 -5.69 -6.81 -11.94
CA THR A 153 -4.90 -6.92 -10.71
C THR A 153 -5.82 -6.77 -9.50
N ALA A 154 -5.76 -7.69 -8.54
CA ALA A 154 -6.45 -7.51 -7.26
C ALA A 154 -5.83 -6.35 -6.46
N ILE A 155 -6.64 -5.56 -5.76
CA ILE A 155 -6.16 -4.43 -4.96
C ILE A 155 -6.65 -4.57 -3.52
N VAL A 156 -5.74 -4.46 -2.55
CA VAL A 156 -6.04 -4.45 -1.11
C VAL A 156 -5.67 -3.09 -0.54
N VAL A 157 -6.65 -2.39 0.00
CA VAL A 157 -6.50 -1.04 0.55
C VAL A 157 -6.69 -1.07 2.06
N ALA A 158 -5.79 -0.39 2.77
CA ALA A 158 -5.97 -0.07 4.17
C ALA A 158 -5.96 1.44 4.36
N ALA A 159 -7.06 2.00 4.84
CA ALA A 159 -7.25 3.43 4.99
C ALA A 159 -7.27 3.86 6.46
N THR A 160 -6.68 5.02 6.76
CA THR A 160 -6.84 5.71 8.05
C THR A 160 -8.26 6.26 8.17
N ASP A 161 -8.72 6.95 7.15
CA ASP A 161 -10.09 7.42 6.96
C ASP A 161 -10.40 7.37 5.46
N GLY A 162 -11.36 6.54 5.06
CA GLY A 162 -11.64 6.26 3.66
C GLY A 162 -11.99 4.77 3.45
N PRO A 163 -11.97 4.31 2.19
CA PRO A 163 -12.35 2.92 1.89
C PRO A 163 -11.24 1.94 2.29
N THR A 164 -11.42 1.21 3.39
CA THR A 164 -10.67 -0.03 3.63
C THR A 164 -11.40 -1.14 2.92
N MET A 165 -10.77 -1.73 1.90
CA MET A 165 -11.46 -2.67 1.01
C MET A 165 -10.50 -3.63 0.32
N ALA A 166 -11.02 -4.77 -0.09
CA ALA A 166 -10.38 -5.68 -1.03
C ALA A 166 -11.21 -5.76 -2.31
N VAL A 167 -10.54 -5.62 -3.45
CA VAL A 167 -11.13 -5.68 -4.79
C VAL A 167 -10.46 -6.78 -5.58
N ASN A 168 -11.23 -7.64 -6.21
CA ASN A 168 -10.66 -8.66 -7.07
C ASN A 168 -10.27 -8.10 -8.45
N SER A 169 -9.57 -8.89 -9.26
CA SER A 169 -9.09 -8.50 -10.59
C SER A 169 -10.20 -8.20 -11.62
N ASN A 170 -11.46 -8.40 -11.27
CA ASN A 170 -12.61 -8.02 -12.10
C ASN A 170 -13.26 -6.72 -11.61
N GLY A 171 -12.68 -6.04 -10.63
CA GLY A 171 -13.22 -4.80 -10.06
C GLY A 171 -14.36 -5.00 -9.06
N VAL A 172 -14.58 -6.24 -8.60
CA VAL A 172 -15.64 -6.52 -7.61
C VAL A 172 -15.07 -6.37 -6.21
N VAL A 173 -15.68 -5.53 -5.39
CA VAL A 173 -15.38 -5.41 -3.97
C VAL A 173 -15.78 -6.72 -3.29
N VAL A 174 -14.86 -7.35 -2.59
CA VAL A 174 -15.05 -8.64 -1.92
C VAL A 174 -15.05 -8.50 -0.40
N GLU A 175 -14.54 -7.37 0.12
CA GLU A 175 -14.60 -6.99 1.54
C GLU A 175 -14.42 -5.48 1.69
#